data_be0085dd4b86b62d4856be73098963d8
#
_entry.id   be0085dd4b86b62d4856be73098963d8
#
_cell.length_a   1.000
_cell.length_b   1.000
_cell.length_c   1.000
_cell.angle_alpha   90.00
_cell.angle_beta   90.00
_cell.angle_gamma   90.00
#
_symmetry.space_group_name_H-M   'P 1'
#
loop_
_entity.id
_entity.type
_entity.pdbx_description
1 polymer ?
#
loop_
_entity_poly.entity_id
_entity_poly.type
_entity_poly.pdbx_seq_one_letter_code
_entity_poly.pdbx_strand_id
1 'polypeptide(L)'
;MSRPIRVIVLILISGSLFVPALRPAEELLGPVGREAILAHDPSWAGAAAAYQPDPAALDKLRGLTREVRIEVYFGSWCSDSAAHVPALFKVLEMADAPLLQAACFGVPEVKEKRAPYFQGREIARLPTFLVLVDGREVGRIVETPERSVEADLVRILGL
;
A
#
# COMPACT_ATOMS: atom_id res chain seq x y z
N MET A 1 27.16 24.67 -72.65
CA MET A 1 26.75 25.16 -71.34
C MET A 1 25.83 24.12 -70.73
N SER A 2 26.41 23.20 -69.93
CA SER A 2 25.71 22.05 -69.35
C SER A 2 25.31 22.41 -67.91
N ARG A 3 24.03 22.36 -67.59
CA ARG A 3 23.51 22.56 -66.21
C ARG A 3 23.58 21.27 -65.43
N PRO A 4 24.10 21.25 -64.18
CA PRO A 4 24.10 20.05 -63.38
C PRO A 4 22.69 19.81 -62.74
N ILE A 5 22.19 18.57 -62.92
CA ILE A 5 20.98 18.07 -62.26
C ILE A 5 21.33 17.81 -60.79
N ARG A 6 20.72 18.55 -59.86
CA ARG A 6 20.78 18.27 -58.43
C ARG A 6 19.77 17.18 -58.06
N VAL A 7 20.32 15.99 -57.76
CA VAL A 7 19.51 14.89 -57.20
C VAL A 7 19.32 15.17 -55.71
N ILE A 8 18.10 15.45 -55.32
CA ILE A 8 17.70 15.55 -53.87
C ILE A 8 17.38 14.14 -53.40
N VAL A 9 18.28 13.59 -52.56
CA VAL A 9 18.00 12.32 -51.87
C VAL A 9 17.15 12.62 -50.64
N LEU A 10 15.87 12.22 -50.69
CA LEU A 10 14.97 12.30 -49.53
C LEU A 10 15.22 11.11 -48.65
N ILE A 11 15.89 11.31 -47.51
CA ILE A 11 16.05 10.28 -46.48
C ILE A 11 14.78 10.24 -45.66
N LEU A 12 13.94 9.22 -45.88
CA LEU A 12 12.81 8.89 -45.00
C LEU A 12 13.34 8.26 -43.71
N ILE A 13 13.41 9.04 -42.66
CA ILE A 13 13.69 8.53 -41.29
C ILE A 13 12.39 7.88 -40.79
N SER A 14 12.29 6.56 -40.94
CA SER A 14 11.24 5.76 -40.28
C SER A 14 11.50 5.72 -38.79
N GLY A 15 10.92 6.66 -38.04
CA GLY A 15 10.91 6.65 -36.60
C GLY A 15 10.02 5.53 -36.07
N SER A 16 10.60 4.39 -35.69
CA SER A 16 9.87 3.38 -34.91
C SER A 16 9.49 3.99 -33.57
N LEU A 17 8.20 4.27 -33.37
CA LEU A 17 7.62 4.58 -32.06
C LEU A 17 7.78 3.34 -31.18
N PHE A 18 8.79 3.34 -30.33
CA PHE A 18 8.93 2.35 -29.28
C PHE A 18 7.85 2.64 -28.22
N VAL A 19 6.73 1.94 -28.31
CA VAL A 19 5.72 1.93 -27.25
C VAL A 19 6.19 0.92 -26.21
N PRO A 20 6.61 1.34 -25.01
CA PRO A 20 6.95 0.39 -23.97
C PRO A 20 5.69 -0.41 -23.65
N ALA A 21 5.76 -1.73 -23.79
CA ALA A 21 4.70 -2.61 -23.34
C ALA A 21 4.49 -2.38 -21.84
N LEU A 22 3.28 -1.99 -21.42
CA LEU A 22 2.89 -1.97 -20.01
C LEU A 22 3.04 -3.41 -19.49
N ARG A 23 4.12 -3.65 -18.74
CA ARG A 23 4.23 -4.89 -17.97
C ARG A 23 3.20 -4.81 -16.85
N PRO A 24 2.42 -5.88 -16.60
CA PRO A 24 1.63 -5.95 -15.37
C PRO A 24 2.57 -5.67 -14.20
N ALA A 25 2.14 -4.83 -13.28
CA ALA A 25 2.93 -4.53 -12.09
C ALA A 25 3.22 -5.85 -11.35
N GLU A 26 4.50 -6.10 -11.06
CA GLU A 26 4.93 -7.30 -10.35
C GLU A 26 4.33 -7.30 -8.95
N GLU A 27 3.78 -8.44 -8.49
CA GLU A 27 3.18 -8.54 -7.16
C GLU A 27 4.20 -8.21 -6.07
N LEU A 28 3.80 -7.41 -5.08
CA LEU A 28 4.60 -7.19 -3.88
C LEU A 28 4.45 -8.40 -2.95
N LEU A 29 5.55 -9.05 -2.63
CA LEU A 29 5.55 -10.30 -1.86
C LEU A 29 6.48 -10.23 -0.64
N GLY A 30 6.03 -10.82 0.48
CA GLY A 30 6.80 -10.86 1.73
C GLY A 30 6.85 -9.50 2.45
N PRO A 31 7.86 -9.26 3.30
CA PRO A 31 8.04 -7.99 3.99
C PRO A 31 8.28 -6.85 2.99
N VAL A 32 7.44 -5.80 3.05
CA VAL A 32 7.49 -4.66 2.12
C VAL A 32 7.42 -3.35 2.90
N GLY A 33 8.31 -2.42 2.58
CA GLY A 33 8.32 -1.08 3.16
C GLY A 33 7.22 -0.18 2.57
N ARG A 34 6.81 0.84 3.34
CA ARG A 34 5.82 1.84 2.95
C ARG A 34 6.13 2.49 1.60
N GLU A 35 7.39 2.90 1.40
CA GLU A 35 7.82 3.57 0.17
C GLU A 35 7.61 2.70 -1.06
N ALA A 36 7.95 1.40 -0.97
CA ALA A 36 7.78 0.46 -2.07
C ALA A 36 6.29 0.22 -2.36
N ILE A 37 5.44 0.17 -1.33
CA ILE A 37 4.00 0.01 -1.47
C ILE A 37 3.40 1.22 -2.19
N LEU A 38 3.73 2.44 -1.77
CA LEU A 38 3.21 3.68 -2.37
C LEU A 38 3.77 3.93 -3.77
N ALA A 39 4.96 3.43 -4.08
CA ALA A 39 5.57 3.54 -5.41
C ALA A 39 5.09 2.46 -6.39
N HIS A 40 4.47 1.38 -5.92
CA HIS A 40 4.01 0.27 -6.74
C HIS A 40 2.97 0.69 -7.77
N ASP A 41 2.02 1.53 -7.36
CA ASP A 41 0.99 2.11 -8.20
C ASP A 41 0.72 3.56 -7.75
N PRO A 42 0.75 4.56 -8.66
CA PRO A 42 0.46 5.96 -8.33
C PRO A 42 -0.88 6.18 -7.65
N SER A 43 -1.88 5.31 -7.85
CA SER A 43 -3.17 5.39 -7.19
C SER A 43 -3.08 5.22 -5.68
N TRP A 44 -2.14 4.41 -5.17
CA TRP A 44 -1.92 4.20 -3.73
C TRP A 44 -1.37 5.46 -3.05
N ALA A 45 -0.40 6.14 -3.70
CA ALA A 45 0.10 7.42 -3.21
C ALA A 45 -1.00 8.49 -3.25
N GLY A 46 -1.82 8.52 -4.31
CA GLY A 46 -2.97 9.40 -4.43
C GLY A 46 -4.02 9.15 -3.35
N ALA A 47 -4.34 7.89 -3.05
CA ALA A 47 -5.26 7.50 -1.98
C ALA A 47 -4.75 7.95 -0.60
N ALA A 48 -3.45 7.75 -0.30
CA ALA A 48 -2.84 8.23 0.93
C ALA A 48 -2.91 9.76 1.06
N ALA A 49 -2.62 10.47 -0.03
CA ALA A 49 -2.66 11.95 -0.02
C ALA A 49 -4.08 12.50 0.15
N ALA A 50 -5.09 11.82 -0.40
CA ALA A 50 -6.49 12.24 -0.33
C ALA A 50 -7.17 11.88 0.98
N TYR A 51 -6.64 10.90 1.72
CA TYR A 51 -7.26 10.43 2.97
C TYR A 51 -7.21 11.51 4.06
N GLN A 52 -8.33 11.70 4.75
CA GLN A 52 -8.51 12.69 5.82
C GLN A 52 -8.91 11.98 7.12
N PRO A 53 -7.95 11.58 7.96
CA PRO A 53 -8.26 10.93 9.24
C PRO A 53 -8.98 11.87 10.20
N ASP A 54 -9.83 11.31 11.07
CA ASP A 54 -10.48 12.05 12.15
C ASP A 54 -9.45 12.59 13.15
N PRO A 55 -9.35 13.92 13.35
CA PRO A 55 -8.39 14.52 14.28
C PRO A 55 -8.55 14.02 15.72
N ALA A 56 -9.78 13.76 16.19
CA ALA A 56 -10.01 13.28 17.55
C ALA A 56 -9.47 11.85 17.75
N ALA A 57 -9.57 11.00 16.72
CA ALA A 57 -8.96 9.68 16.75
C ALA A 57 -7.43 9.74 16.71
N LEU A 58 -6.86 10.66 15.90
CA LEU A 58 -5.41 10.88 15.87
C LEU A 58 -4.86 11.34 17.22
N ASP A 59 -5.56 12.26 17.92
CA ASP A 59 -5.15 12.73 19.25
C ASP A 59 -5.09 11.59 20.26
N LYS A 60 -6.06 10.66 20.20
CA LYS A 60 -6.05 9.45 21.04
C LYS A 60 -4.89 8.53 20.72
N LEU A 61 -4.61 8.28 19.44
CA LEU A 61 -3.50 7.44 19.01
C LEU A 61 -2.15 8.07 19.40
N ARG A 62 -2.02 9.38 19.37
CA ARG A 62 -0.84 10.12 19.83
C ARG A 62 -0.57 9.96 21.32
N GLY A 63 -1.62 9.75 22.11
CA GLY A 63 -1.56 9.53 23.54
C GLY A 63 -1.21 8.11 23.98
N LEU A 64 -0.79 7.23 23.07
CA LEU A 64 -0.39 5.85 23.40
C LEU A 64 0.76 5.82 24.41
N THR A 65 0.66 4.94 25.40
CA THR A 65 1.65 4.73 26.46
C THR A 65 2.33 3.36 26.38
N ARG A 66 1.90 2.52 25.44
CA ARG A 66 2.44 1.17 25.20
C ARG A 66 2.76 1.00 23.72
N GLU A 67 3.69 0.12 23.40
CA GLU A 67 4.01 -0.20 22.01
C GLU A 67 2.83 -0.92 21.33
N VAL A 68 2.42 -0.38 20.20
CA VAL A 68 1.40 -0.94 19.32
C VAL A 68 2.05 -1.23 17.97
N ARG A 69 1.98 -2.49 17.55
CA ARG A 69 2.41 -2.92 16.24
C ARG A 69 1.20 -3.37 15.43
N ILE A 70 1.09 -2.86 14.21
CA ILE A 70 0.08 -3.28 13.26
C ILE A 70 0.76 -4.17 12.21
N GLU A 71 0.43 -5.47 12.17
CA GLU A 71 0.86 -6.35 11.08
C GLU A 71 -0.19 -6.30 9.98
N VAL A 72 0.22 -5.87 8.79
CA VAL A 72 -0.67 -5.66 7.63
C VAL A 72 -0.40 -6.74 6.60
N TYR A 73 -1.38 -7.61 6.39
CA TYR A 73 -1.35 -8.61 5.31
C TYR A 73 -2.20 -8.08 4.16
N PHE A 74 -1.60 -7.91 2.98
CA PHE A 74 -2.26 -7.24 1.86
C PHE A 74 -1.89 -7.87 0.51
N GLY A 75 -2.74 -7.65 -0.50
CA GLY A 75 -2.43 -7.97 -1.90
C GLY A 75 -2.25 -6.67 -2.70
N SER A 76 -1.13 -6.51 -3.42
CA SER A 76 -0.92 -5.35 -4.30
C SER A 76 -1.91 -5.32 -5.48
N TRP A 77 -2.55 -6.44 -5.77
CA TRP A 77 -3.59 -6.66 -6.77
C TRP A 77 -5.02 -6.47 -6.23
N CYS A 78 -5.19 -6.29 -4.90
CA CYS A 78 -6.48 -6.27 -4.20
C CYS A 78 -7.00 -4.83 -4.05
N SER A 79 -8.23 -4.56 -4.53
CA SER A 79 -8.88 -3.24 -4.45
C SER A 79 -9.07 -2.73 -3.02
N ASP A 80 -9.46 -3.63 -2.08
CA ASP A 80 -9.64 -3.26 -0.68
C ASP A 80 -8.30 -2.92 -0.02
N SER A 81 -7.22 -3.63 -0.41
CA SER A 81 -5.86 -3.27 0.02
C SER A 81 -5.47 -1.89 -0.50
N ALA A 82 -5.78 -1.57 -1.78
CA ALA A 82 -5.51 -0.27 -2.38
C ALA A 82 -6.28 0.87 -1.70
N ALA A 83 -7.47 0.59 -1.15
CA ALA A 83 -8.26 1.58 -0.41
C ALA A 83 -7.74 1.80 1.02
N HIS A 84 -7.43 0.73 1.76
CA HIS A 84 -7.25 0.81 3.21
C HIS A 84 -5.80 0.81 3.68
N VAL A 85 -4.85 0.24 2.93
CA VAL A 85 -3.42 0.27 3.31
C VAL A 85 -2.84 1.68 3.22
N PRO A 86 -3.09 2.46 2.14
CA PRO A 86 -2.68 3.86 2.09
C PRO A 86 -3.33 4.74 3.17
N ALA A 87 -4.60 4.46 3.53
CA ALA A 87 -5.30 5.15 4.63
C ALA A 87 -4.57 4.95 5.96
N LEU A 88 -4.16 3.71 6.28
CA LEU A 88 -3.33 3.44 7.47
C LEU A 88 -2.03 4.26 7.45
N PHE A 89 -1.34 4.32 6.31
CA PHE A 89 -0.10 5.11 6.21
C PHE A 89 -0.32 6.59 6.49
N LYS A 90 -1.46 7.14 6.06
CA LYS A 90 -1.83 8.52 6.37
C LYS A 90 -2.14 8.71 7.85
N VAL A 91 -2.83 7.76 8.47
CA VAL A 91 -3.08 7.76 9.92
C VAL A 91 -1.76 7.75 10.70
N LEU A 92 -0.83 6.86 10.37
CA LEU A 92 0.49 6.78 11.02
C LEU A 92 1.29 8.09 10.87
N GLU A 93 1.29 8.68 9.66
CA GLU A 93 1.97 9.94 9.36
C GLU A 93 1.39 11.09 10.19
N MET A 94 0.06 11.23 10.23
CA MET A 94 -0.61 12.34 10.90
C MET A 94 -0.71 12.16 12.42
N ALA A 95 -0.81 10.93 12.91
CA ALA A 95 -0.75 10.67 14.35
C ALA A 95 0.63 11.03 14.91
N ASP A 96 1.70 10.82 14.16
CA ASP A 96 3.09 11.05 14.60
C ASP A 96 3.35 10.44 16.00
N ALA A 97 2.87 9.19 16.17
CA ALA A 97 2.92 8.46 17.42
C ALA A 97 4.08 7.46 17.40
N PRO A 98 5.20 7.70 18.10
CA PRO A 98 6.39 6.85 18.01
C PRO A 98 6.16 5.40 18.49
N LEU A 99 5.15 5.20 19.33
CA LEU A 99 4.76 3.88 19.84
C LEU A 99 3.81 3.11 18.93
N LEU A 100 3.36 3.73 17.80
CA LEU A 100 2.48 3.11 16.82
C LEU A 100 3.25 2.81 15.54
N GLN A 101 3.47 1.53 15.24
CA GLN A 101 4.26 1.10 14.09
C GLN A 101 3.50 0.10 13.23
N ALA A 102 3.80 0.07 11.93
CA ALA A 102 3.27 -0.94 11.02
C ALA A 102 4.38 -1.77 10.37
N ALA A 103 4.08 -3.05 10.16
CA ALA A 103 4.88 -3.96 9.34
C ALA A 103 3.97 -4.58 8.28
N CYS A 104 4.32 -4.45 7.01
CA CYS A 104 3.48 -4.88 5.90
C CYS A 104 4.04 -6.13 5.24
N PHE A 105 3.15 -7.06 4.90
CA PHE A 105 3.46 -8.34 4.26
C PHE A 105 2.57 -8.50 3.02
N GLY A 106 3.20 -8.40 1.85
CA GLY A 106 2.52 -8.64 0.59
C GLY A 106 2.31 -10.13 0.34
N VAL A 107 1.15 -10.48 -0.19
CA VAL A 107 0.80 -11.89 -0.48
C VAL A 107 0.37 -12.06 -1.93
N PRO A 108 0.59 -13.25 -2.53
CA PRO A 108 0.23 -13.51 -3.92
C PRO A 108 -1.29 -13.53 -4.13
N GLU A 109 -1.71 -13.26 -5.38
CA GLU A 109 -3.10 -13.36 -5.80
C GLU A 109 -3.62 -14.81 -5.69
N VAL A 110 -2.79 -15.78 -6.06
CA VAL A 110 -3.11 -17.20 -6.01
C VAL A 110 -3.26 -17.66 -4.56
N LYS A 111 -4.49 -17.97 -4.14
CA LYS A 111 -4.86 -18.25 -2.75
C LYS A 111 -4.05 -19.40 -2.13
N GLU A 112 -3.81 -20.46 -2.89
CA GLU A 112 -3.10 -21.65 -2.47
C GLU A 112 -1.61 -21.38 -2.15
N LYS A 113 -1.06 -20.27 -2.64
CA LYS A 113 0.33 -19.86 -2.43
C LYS A 113 0.52 -18.89 -1.25
N ARG A 114 -0.56 -18.45 -0.59
CA ARG A 114 -0.51 -17.37 0.43
C ARG A 114 0.06 -17.82 1.78
N ALA A 115 -0.16 -19.07 2.18
CA ALA A 115 0.17 -19.56 3.52
C ALA A 115 1.61 -19.24 3.98
N PRO A 116 2.66 -19.40 3.16
CA PRO A 116 4.04 -19.05 3.57
C PRO A 116 4.24 -17.57 3.90
N TYR A 117 3.38 -16.68 3.36
CA TYR A 117 3.47 -15.22 3.55
C TYR A 117 2.73 -14.72 4.79
N PHE A 118 1.96 -15.56 5.46
CA PHE A 118 1.16 -15.18 6.64
C PHE A 118 1.95 -15.20 7.96
N GLN A 119 3.23 -15.50 7.92
CA GLN A 119 4.09 -15.50 9.11
C GLN A 119 3.53 -16.32 10.28
N GLY A 120 2.83 -17.43 9.97
CA GLY A 120 2.15 -18.26 10.98
C GLY A 120 0.82 -17.68 11.51
N ARG A 121 0.34 -16.57 10.96
CA ARG A 121 -0.96 -15.99 11.33
C ARG A 121 -2.11 -16.65 10.56
N GLU A 122 -3.28 -16.68 11.19
CA GLU A 122 -4.52 -17.08 10.53
C GLU A 122 -5.15 -15.88 9.82
N ILE A 123 -4.96 -15.80 8.49
CA ILE A 123 -5.46 -14.71 7.62
C ILE A 123 -6.48 -15.29 6.65
N ALA A 124 -7.75 -14.97 6.86
CA ALA A 124 -8.85 -15.45 6.02
C ALA A 124 -9.08 -14.57 4.79
N ARG A 125 -8.92 -13.24 4.93
CA ARG A 125 -9.23 -12.22 3.92
C ARG A 125 -8.19 -11.12 3.90
N LEU A 126 -8.19 -10.31 2.82
CA LEU A 126 -7.25 -9.21 2.61
C LEU A 126 -7.96 -7.90 2.31
N PRO A 127 -7.41 -6.77 2.78
CA PRO A 127 -6.32 -6.70 3.75
C PRO A 127 -6.77 -7.16 5.14
N THR A 128 -5.81 -7.62 5.96
CA THR A 128 -6.03 -7.81 7.39
C THR A 128 -4.98 -7.02 8.15
N PHE A 129 -5.43 -6.22 9.12
CA PHE A 129 -4.59 -5.45 10.02
C PHE A 129 -4.68 -6.09 11.41
N LEU A 130 -3.66 -6.82 11.82
CA LEU A 130 -3.57 -7.36 13.18
C LEU A 130 -3.00 -6.30 14.12
N VAL A 131 -3.74 -5.94 15.16
CA VAL A 131 -3.31 -4.95 16.16
C VAL A 131 -2.71 -5.70 17.35
N LEU A 132 -1.42 -5.48 17.59
CA LEU A 132 -0.69 -6.10 18.68
C LEU A 132 -0.26 -5.06 19.69
N VAL A 133 -0.47 -5.35 20.96
CA VAL A 133 0.07 -4.57 22.10
C VAL A 133 1.04 -5.47 22.87
N ASP A 134 2.27 -5.01 23.03
CA ASP A 134 3.36 -5.80 23.64
C ASP A 134 3.47 -7.21 23.02
N GLY A 135 3.34 -7.30 21.70
CA GLY A 135 3.45 -8.53 20.92
C GLY A 135 2.24 -9.47 20.96
N ARG A 136 1.17 -9.12 21.66
CA ARG A 136 -0.08 -9.91 21.73
C ARG A 136 -1.16 -9.27 20.89
N GLU A 137 -1.83 -10.05 20.06
CA GLU A 137 -2.98 -9.57 19.31
C GLU A 137 -4.13 -9.20 20.27
N VAL A 138 -4.61 -7.95 20.14
CA VAL A 138 -5.74 -7.42 20.92
C VAL A 138 -6.98 -7.21 20.05
N GLY A 139 -6.84 -7.29 18.72
CA GLY A 139 -7.92 -7.20 17.75
C GLY A 139 -7.41 -7.09 16.34
N ARG A 140 -8.32 -7.02 15.38
CA ARG A 140 -7.98 -6.90 13.96
C ARG A 140 -9.05 -6.16 13.18
N ILE A 141 -8.64 -5.57 12.05
CA ILE A 141 -9.53 -5.05 11.00
C ILE A 141 -9.41 -6.02 9.83
N VAL A 142 -10.51 -6.51 9.30
CA VAL A 142 -10.55 -7.49 8.21
C VAL A 142 -11.30 -6.90 7.02
N GLU A 143 -10.66 -6.88 5.87
CA GLU A 143 -11.13 -6.27 4.61
C GLU A 143 -11.41 -4.78 4.75
N THR A 144 -12.60 -4.42 5.19
CA THR A 144 -13.08 -3.05 5.31
C THR A 144 -13.24 -2.67 6.77
N PRO A 145 -12.72 -1.51 7.22
CA PRO A 145 -13.00 -0.99 8.56
C PRO A 145 -14.51 -0.78 8.78
N GLU A 146 -14.99 -0.99 10.01
CA GLU A 146 -16.39 -0.74 10.36
C GLU A 146 -16.78 0.74 10.23
N ARG A 147 -15.85 1.64 10.53
CA ARG A 147 -16.02 3.10 10.39
C ARG A 147 -14.90 3.71 9.56
N SER A 148 -13.71 3.75 10.13
CA SER A 148 -12.47 4.18 9.47
C SER A 148 -11.29 3.47 10.13
N VAL A 149 -10.12 3.48 9.49
CA VAL A 149 -8.94 2.79 10.02
C VAL A 149 -8.59 3.30 11.40
N GLU A 150 -8.50 4.63 11.60
CA GLU A 150 -8.17 5.24 12.88
C GLU A 150 -9.27 5.04 13.95
N ALA A 151 -10.55 5.10 13.56
CA ALA A 151 -11.65 4.90 14.49
C ALA A 151 -11.69 3.46 15.00
N ASP A 152 -11.44 2.49 14.13
CA ASP A 152 -11.36 1.08 14.51
C ASP A 152 -10.13 0.79 15.35
N LEU A 153 -8.97 1.40 15.05
CA LEU A 153 -7.78 1.31 15.90
C LEU A 153 -8.05 1.83 17.32
N VAL A 154 -8.68 3.00 17.44
CA VAL A 154 -9.08 3.58 18.73
C VAL A 154 -9.99 2.62 19.50
N ARG A 155 -11.01 2.05 18.84
CA ARG A 155 -11.94 1.08 19.43
C ARG A 155 -11.23 -0.20 19.91
N ILE A 156 -10.36 -0.77 19.07
CA ILE A 156 -9.60 -2.00 19.38
C ILE A 156 -8.66 -1.78 20.56
N LEU A 157 -8.03 -0.60 20.63
CA LEU A 157 -7.09 -0.25 21.70
C LEU A 157 -7.77 0.23 22.99
N GLY A 158 -9.09 0.46 22.97
CA GLY A 158 -9.85 0.91 24.15
C GLY A 158 -9.55 2.36 24.55
N LEU A 159 -9.27 3.25 23.58
CA LEU A 159 -8.89 4.65 23.76
C LEU A 159 -10.11 5.61 23.71
#